data_46f0fc4657862e8d358393b2d49f4a45
#
_entry.id   46f0fc4657862e8d358393b2d49f4a45
#
_cell.length_a   1.000
_cell.length_b   1.000
_cell.length_c   1.000
_cell.angle_alpha   90.00
_cell.angle_beta   90.00
_cell.angle_gamma   90.00
#
_symmetry.space_group_name_H-M   'P 1'
#
loop_
_entity.id
_entity.type
_entity.pdbx_description
1 polymer ?
#
loop_
_entity_poly.entity_id
_entity_poly.type
_entity_poly.pdbx_seq_one_letter_code
_entity_poly.pdbx_strand_id
1 'polypeptide(L)' 'MKQIKVLVSTCACNQKFASLVEAVVKNNQIDATVEKVDDIMEVMKYNVMSLPALVVDGEVVARGQKNEAELLNILK' A
#
# COMPACT_ATOMS: atom_id res chain seq x y z
N MET A 1 15.71 3.50 4.13
CA MET A 1 14.27 3.56 4.52
C MET A 1 13.41 3.57 3.28
N LYS A 2 12.45 2.66 3.20
CA LYS A 2 11.54 2.59 2.05
C LYS A 2 10.37 3.54 2.25
N GLN A 3 9.92 4.14 1.16
CA GLN A 3 8.72 4.96 1.18
C GLN A 3 7.59 4.16 0.57
N ILE A 4 6.63 3.79 1.41
CA ILE A 4 5.50 2.98 1.00
C ILE A 4 4.26 3.88 0.94
N LYS A 5 3.58 3.85 -0.19
CA LYS A 5 2.32 4.56 -0.35
C LYS A 5 1.23 3.54 -0.64
N VAL A 6 0.15 3.64 0.10
CA VAL A 6 -1.01 2.76 -0.08
C VAL A 6 -2.09 3.55 -0.79
N LEU A 7 -2.34 3.20 -2.03
CA LEU A 7 -3.35 3.89 -2.83
C LEU A 7 -4.71 3.26 -2.55
N VAL A 8 -5.61 4.05 -2.01
CA VAL A 8 -6.93 3.57 -1.58
C VAL A 8 -8.02 4.51 -2.06
N SER A 9 -9.23 3.99 -2.15
CA SER A 9 -10.42 4.81 -2.37
C SER A 9 -11.11 5.02 -1.02
N THR A 10 -12.27 5.68 -1.04
CA THR A 10 -13.06 5.89 0.17
C THR A 10 -13.78 4.63 0.66
N CYS A 11 -13.66 3.54 -0.06
CA CYS A 11 -14.27 2.27 0.31
C CYS A 11 -13.64 1.71 1.60
N ALA A 12 -14.48 1.20 2.51
CA ALA A 12 -14.00 0.66 3.77
C ALA A 12 -13.03 -0.50 3.59
N CYS A 13 -13.21 -1.31 2.56
CA CYS A 13 -12.33 -2.44 2.29
C CYS A 13 -10.91 -1.98 1.96
N ASN A 14 -10.79 -0.84 1.28
CA ASN A 14 -9.48 -0.27 0.97
C ASN A 14 -8.80 0.30 2.21
N GLN A 15 -9.60 0.83 3.15
CA GLN A 15 -9.07 1.30 4.42
C GLN A 15 -8.46 0.16 5.23
N LYS A 16 -9.09 -1.01 5.19
CA LYS A 16 -8.55 -2.19 5.86
C LYS A 16 -7.22 -2.63 5.26
N PHE A 17 -7.07 -2.50 3.96
CA PHE A 17 -5.81 -2.81 3.30
C PHE A 17 -4.69 -1.90 3.79
N ALA A 18 -4.96 -0.62 3.94
CA ALA A 18 -3.98 0.33 4.46
C ALA A 18 -3.54 -0.06 5.88
N SER A 19 -4.51 -0.41 6.73
CA SER A 19 -4.21 -0.86 8.09
C SER A 19 -3.37 -2.13 8.09
N LEU A 20 -3.66 -3.05 7.18
CA LEU A 20 -2.91 -4.29 7.07
C LEU A 20 -1.44 -4.03 6.68
N VAL A 21 -1.22 -3.13 5.73
CA VAL A 21 0.14 -2.77 5.32
C VAL A 21 0.91 -2.17 6.49
N GLU A 22 0.28 -1.25 7.23
CA GLU A 22 0.92 -0.66 8.39
C GLU A 22 1.25 -1.71 9.45
N ALA A 23 0.35 -2.66 9.68
CA ALA A 23 0.56 -3.73 10.64
C ALA A 23 1.72 -4.64 10.23
N VAL A 24 1.82 -4.98 8.95
CA VAL A 24 2.91 -5.81 8.45
C VAL A 24 4.25 -5.10 8.66
N VAL A 25 4.32 -3.83 8.32
CA VAL A 25 5.56 -3.06 8.49
C VAL A 25 5.95 -2.99 9.96
N LYS A 26 4.99 -2.69 10.83
CA LYS A 26 5.26 -2.53 12.26
C LYS A 26 5.61 -3.86 12.92
N ASN A 27 4.86 -4.91 12.62
CA ASN A 27 5.05 -6.21 13.29
C ASN A 27 6.33 -6.90 12.87
N ASN A 28 6.83 -6.60 11.69
CA ASN A 28 8.05 -7.21 11.16
C ASN A 28 9.24 -6.27 11.22
N GLN A 29 9.09 -5.12 11.87
CA GLN A 29 10.16 -4.13 12.05
C GLN A 29 10.84 -3.74 10.74
N ILE A 30 10.03 -3.57 9.70
CA ILE A 30 10.52 -3.16 8.40
C ILE A 30 10.85 -1.67 8.45
N ASP A 31 12.03 -1.29 8.01
CA ASP A 31 12.47 0.10 8.00
C ASP A 31 11.82 0.83 6.82
N ALA A 32 10.62 1.33 7.04
CA ALA A 32 9.84 1.98 6.00
C ALA A 32 8.82 2.94 6.60
N THR A 33 8.44 3.95 5.83
CA THR A 33 7.33 4.83 6.16
C THR A 33 6.12 4.43 5.33
N VAL A 34 4.95 4.48 5.94
CA VAL A 34 3.71 4.12 5.26
C VAL A 34 2.82 5.35 5.20
N GLU A 35 2.39 5.69 4.00
CA GLU A 35 1.48 6.82 3.78
C GLU A 35 0.24 6.31 3.04
N LYS A 36 -0.92 6.67 3.58
CA LYS A 36 -2.18 6.34 2.93
C LYS A 36 -2.54 7.46 1.95
N VAL A 37 -2.73 7.12 0.69
CA VAL A 37 -3.07 8.07 -0.36
C VAL A 37 -4.49 7.77 -0.83
N ASP A 38 -5.42 8.68 -0.54
CA ASP A 38 -6.82 8.55 -0.94
C ASP A 38 -7.25 9.65 -1.91
N ASP A 39 -6.32 10.48 -2.36
CA ASP A 39 -6.58 11.51 -3.35
C ASP A 39 -6.57 10.88 -4.74
N ILE A 40 -7.70 10.96 -5.43
CA ILE A 40 -7.83 10.34 -6.75
C ILE A 40 -6.83 10.92 -7.76
N MET A 41 -6.47 12.18 -7.62
CA MET A 41 -5.49 12.81 -8.51
C MET A 41 -4.12 12.16 -8.34
N GLU A 42 -3.73 11.88 -7.10
CA GLU A 42 -2.47 11.20 -6.84
C GLU A 42 -2.51 9.75 -7.30
N VAL A 43 -3.63 9.07 -7.07
CA VAL A 43 -3.82 7.69 -7.50
C VAL A 43 -3.68 7.58 -9.02
N MET A 44 -4.23 8.53 -9.75
CA MET A 44 -4.19 8.52 -11.21
C MET A 44 -2.77 8.71 -11.76
N LYS A 45 -1.91 9.39 -11.02
CA LYS A 45 -0.51 9.57 -11.41
C LYS A 45 0.25 8.25 -11.54
N TYR A 46 -0.16 7.25 -10.79
CA TYR A 46 0.48 5.95 -10.82
C TYR A 46 -0.11 5.01 -11.87
N ASN A 47 -1.10 5.49 -12.62
CA ASN A 47 -1.70 4.71 -13.71
C ASN A 47 -2.28 3.39 -13.24
N VAL A 48 -2.82 3.37 -12.04
CA VAL A 48 -3.37 2.15 -11.43
C VAL A 48 -4.86 2.08 -11.72
N MET A 49 -5.31 0.97 -12.27
CA MET A 49 -6.72 0.78 -12.59
C MET A 49 -7.48 0.02 -11.52
N SER A 50 -6.76 -0.65 -10.63
CA SER A 50 -7.36 -1.43 -9.55
C SER A 50 -6.89 -0.92 -8.20
N LEU A 51 -7.81 -0.70 -7.30
CA LEU A 51 -7.50 -0.32 -5.93
C LEU A 51 -7.96 -1.44 -4.99
N PRO A 52 -7.30 -1.63 -3.86
CA PRO A 52 -6.12 -0.90 -3.39
C PRO A 52 -4.85 -1.28 -4.14
N ALA A 53 -3.86 -0.40 -4.09
CA ALA A 53 -2.58 -0.65 -4.72
C ALA A 53 -1.46 -0.25 -3.77
N LEU A 54 -0.30 -0.85 -3.94
CA LEU A 54 0.85 -0.61 -3.09
C LEU A 54 2.00 -0.05 -3.93
N VAL A 55 2.55 1.06 -3.49
CA VAL A 55 3.67 1.72 -4.15
C VAL A 55 4.84 1.74 -3.17
N VAL A 56 6.01 1.31 -3.64
CA VAL A 56 7.24 1.36 -2.86
C VAL A 56 8.27 2.14 -3.65
N ASP A 57 8.79 3.21 -3.04
CA ASP A 57 9.79 4.09 -3.63
C ASP A 57 9.38 4.61 -5.02
N GLY A 58 8.09 4.91 -5.17
CA GLY A 58 7.56 5.46 -6.41
C GLY A 58 7.20 4.43 -7.46
N GLU A 59 7.34 3.14 -7.16
CA GLU A 59 7.03 2.07 -8.09
C GLU A 59 5.86 1.24 -7.59
N VAL A 60 4.90 0.97 -8.47
CA VAL A 60 3.74 0.14 -8.12
C VAL A 60 4.18 -1.32 -8.08
N VAL A 61 4.14 -1.90 -6.87
CA VAL A 61 4.61 -3.28 -6.65
C VAL A 61 3.47 -4.26 -6.46
N ALA A 62 2.26 -3.78 -6.18
CA ALA A 62 1.10 -4.65 -6.01
C ALA A 62 -0.17 -3.92 -6.41
N ARG A 63 -1.09 -4.67 -7.00
CA ARG A 63 -2.42 -4.16 -7.38
C ARG A 63 -3.46 -5.11 -6.82
N GLY A 64 -4.53 -4.53 -6.28
CA GLY A 64 -5.58 -5.32 -5.64
C GLY A 64 -5.19 -5.77 -4.25
N GLN A 65 -6.12 -6.44 -3.58
CA GLN A 65 -5.91 -6.85 -2.19
C GLN A 65 -4.92 -8.00 -2.10
N LYS A 66 -4.05 -7.90 -1.11
CA LYS A 66 -3.05 -8.92 -0.79
C LYS A 66 -3.20 -9.31 0.67
N ASN A 67 -2.86 -10.53 1.00
CA ASN A 67 -2.86 -10.96 2.39
C ASN A 67 -1.53 -10.59 3.06
N GLU A 68 -1.46 -10.84 4.37
CA GLU A 68 -0.27 -10.48 5.15
C GLU A 68 0.99 -11.14 4.63
N ALA A 69 0.93 -12.41 4.27
CA ALA A 69 2.10 -13.15 3.79
C ALA A 69 2.61 -12.58 2.46
N GLU A 70 1.70 -12.22 1.58
CA GLU A 70 2.07 -11.62 0.30
C GLU A 70 2.71 -10.24 0.48
N LEU A 71 2.14 -9.43 1.39
CA LEU A 71 2.69 -8.12 1.70
C LEU A 71 4.07 -8.23 2.30
N LEU A 72 4.26 -9.15 3.22
CA LEU A 72 5.55 -9.37 3.84
C LEU A 72 6.60 -9.77 2.80
N ASN A 73 6.22 -10.62 1.86
CA ASN A 73 7.10 -11.05 0.80
C ASN A 73 7.53 -9.89 -0.11
N ILE A 74 6.61 -8.97 -0.38
CA ILE A 74 6.86 -7.80 -1.22
C ILE A 74 7.75 -6.78 -0.50
N LEU A 75 7.48 -6.57 0.79
CA LEU A 75 8.12 -5.51 1.57
C LEU A 75 9.44 -5.91 2.21
N LYS A 76 9.70 -7.16 2.23
CA LYS A 76 10.91 -7.70 2.88
C LYS A 76 12.19 -7.30 2.18
#